data_d62805c8f0bdaf4456efc46f84012815
#
_entry.id   d62805c8f0bdaf4456efc46f84012815
#
_cell.length_a   1.000
_cell.length_b   1.000
_cell.length_c   1.000
_cell.angle_alpha   90.00
_cell.angle_beta   90.00
_cell.angle_gamma   90.00
#
_symmetry.space_group_name_H-M   'P 1'
#
loop_
_entity.id
_entity.type
_entity.pdbx_description
1 polymer ?
#
loop_
_entity_poly.entity_id
_entity_poly.type
_entity_poly.pdbx_seq_one_letter_code
_entity_poly.pdbx_strand_id
1 'polypeptide(L)'
;MKPRPTALLLAALLFCAFGTASHADEKQLNLYNWADYIAKDTVPNFEKESGIHVQYDVYDGDETLQAKLLTGSTGYDVVVPTSNFLAKQIEAGIYQKLDKSKLPNLVNLDRSLLKLVADADPGNQYAVPWAWGTTGLGYNVTRVKKILGNDAPLDSWDILFKPEYLSKLKSCGVSILDAPSDVFAVTLHYLGRDPSSVNPADYQAAYDALKKIRPYITQFNATSYINDLAGDDICFALSWSGDVSMASHRAREANKSYEVKYFIPQGGAPIWFDLMAIPKDAPHPEAALNWINYIERPEVHAGITNAVFYPNADAAARKFVRPEILNDPTVYPPESVLKTLFLLKPLPAQIKRLEGRLWAQLKSGG
;
A
#
# COMPACT_ATOMS: atom_id res chain seq x y z
N MET A 1 19.46 -72.58 -59.34
CA MET A 1 20.40 -71.58 -58.78
C MET A 1 19.59 -70.32 -58.39
N LYS A 2 19.43 -70.06 -57.09
CA LYS A 2 18.70 -68.90 -56.58
C LYS A 2 19.68 -67.83 -56.11
N PRO A 3 19.53 -66.54 -56.42
CA PRO A 3 20.34 -65.50 -55.83
C PRO A 3 19.82 -65.09 -54.50
N ARG A 4 20.66 -64.81 -53.54
CA ARG A 4 20.42 -64.25 -52.19
C ARG A 4 20.26 -62.75 -52.26
N PRO A 5 19.36 -62.12 -51.51
CA PRO A 5 19.34 -60.68 -51.40
C PRO A 5 20.28 -60.17 -50.28
N THR A 6 21.07 -59.18 -50.63
CA THR A 6 21.94 -58.39 -49.75
C THR A 6 21.07 -57.46 -48.85
N ALA A 7 21.27 -57.56 -47.56
CA ALA A 7 20.63 -56.67 -46.61
C ALA A 7 21.48 -55.35 -46.51
N LEU A 8 20.85 -54.22 -46.83
CA LEU A 8 21.37 -52.86 -46.51
C LEU A 8 20.97 -52.53 -45.06
N LEU A 9 21.99 -52.33 -44.21
CA LEU A 9 21.81 -51.69 -42.90
C LEU A 9 21.74 -50.20 -43.10
N LEU A 10 20.54 -49.61 -42.83
CA LEU A 10 20.39 -48.16 -42.66
C LEU A 10 20.67 -47.82 -41.20
N ALA A 11 21.79 -47.17 -40.92
CA ALA A 11 22.07 -46.58 -39.62
C ALA A 11 21.30 -45.24 -39.47
N ALA A 12 20.24 -45.25 -38.67
CA ALA A 12 19.52 -44.06 -38.30
C ALA A 12 20.32 -43.29 -37.23
N LEU A 13 20.96 -42.20 -37.60
CA LEU A 13 21.50 -41.20 -36.68
C LEU A 13 20.36 -40.43 -36.02
N LEU A 14 20.04 -40.79 -34.76
CA LEU A 14 19.20 -39.91 -33.89
C LEU A 14 20.03 -38.69 -33.50
N PHE A 15 19.77 -37.55 -34.15
CA PHE A 15 20.16 -36.24 -33.66
C PHE A 15 19.27 -35.90 -32.46
N CYS A 16 19.78 -36.07 -31.24
CA CYS A 16 19.23 -35.45 -30.06
C CYS A 16 19.41 -33.92 -30.16
N ALA A 17 18.44 -33.23 -30.71
CA ALA A 17 18.34 -31.80 -30.57
C ALA A 17 18.08 -31.49 -29.06
N PHE A 18 19.15 -31.24 -28.33
CA PHE A 18 19.03 -30.52 -27.07
C PHE A 18 18.50 -29.13 -27.42
N GLY A 19 17.18 -28.97 -27.26
CA GLY A 19 16.57 -27.66 -27.28
C GLY A 19 17.20 -26.83 -26.16
N THR A 20 18.04 -25.87 -26.55
CA THR A 20 18.42 -24.77 -25.66
C THR A 20 17.11 -24.10 -25.28
N ALA A 21 16.65 -24.29 -24.03
CA ALA A 21 15.60 -23.45 -23.46
C ALA A 21 16.05 -22.00 -23.69
N SER A 22 15.31 -21.30 -24.49
CA SER A 22 15.56 -19.92 -24.83
C SER A 22 15.46 -19.10 -23.54
N HIS A 23 16.57 -18.54 -23.09
CA HIS A 23 16.62 -17.47 -22.08
C HIS A 23 16.03 -16.15 -22.62
N ALA A 24 14.98 -16.23 -23.43
CA ALA A 24 14.31 -15.05 -23.96
C ALA A 24 13.41 -14.35 -22.92
N ASP A 25 13.21 -14.97 -21.74
CA ASP A 25 12.22 -14.57 -20.75
C ASP A 25 12.77 -13.67 -19.62
N GLU A 26 14.10 -13.47 -19.55
CA GLU A 26 14.74 -12.65 -18.50
C GLU A 26 14.59 -11.13 -18.70
N LYS A 27 13.94 -10.69 -19.77
CA LYS A 27 13.78 -9.27 -20.12
C LYS A 27 12.37 -8.73 -19.85
N GLN A 28 11.59 -9.44 -19.06
CA GLN A 28 10.24 -9.06 -18.65
C GLN A 28 10.17 -8.96 -17.15
N LEU A 29 9.38 -7.99 -16.65
CA LEU A 29 9.05 -7.81 -15.25
C LEU A 29 7.58 -7.42 -15.10
N ASN A 30 6.82 -8.20 -14.37
CA ASN A 30 5.41 -7.94 -14.12
C ASN A 30 5.20 -7.46 -12.69
N LEU A 31 4.83 -6.20 -12.53
CA LEU A 31 4.62 -5.54 -11.25
C LEU A 31 3.13 -5.40 -10.96
N TYR A 32 2.73 -5.59 -9.71
CA TYR A 32 1.39 -5.29 -9.23
C TYR A 32 1.49 -4.44 -7.97
N ASN A 33 1.20 -3.16 -8.09
CA ASN A 33 1.39 -2.16 -7.04
C ASN A 33 0.12 -1.32 -6.84
N TRP A 34 0.12 -0.47 -5.85
CA TRP A 34 -0.95 0.47 -5.58
C TRP A 34 -1.08 1.50 -6.70
N ALA A 35 -2.31 1.98 -6.92
CA ALA A 35 -2.56 3.10 -7.83
C ALA A 35 -1.93 4.40 -7.27
N ASP A 36 -1.52 5.32 -8.16
CA ASP A 36 -0.91 6.62 -7.82
C ASP A 36 0.33 6.52 -6.88
N TYR A 37 1.13 5.47 -6.95
CA TYR A 37 2.13 5.14 -5.92
C TYR A 37 3.58 5.04 -6.44
N ILE A 38 3.87 5.65 -7.59
CA ILE A 38 5.21 5.65 -8.21
C ILE A 38 5.49 6.96 -8.95
N ALA A 39 6.75 7.36 -9.07
CA ALA A 39 7.14 8.49 -9.91
C ALA A 39 7.08 8.12 -11.40
N LYS A 40 6.65 9.05 -12.24
CA LYS A 40 6.40 8.80 -13.67
C LYS A 40 7.62 8.34 -14.45
N ASP A 41 8.80 8.69 -14.00
CA ASP A 41 10.09 8.39 -14.65
C ASP A 41 10.78 7.13 -14.10
N THR A 42 10.28 6.55 -12.99
CA THR A 42 10.91 5.39 -12.34
C THR A 42 10.97 4.17 -13.28
N VAL A 43 9.82 3.78 -13.88
CA VAL A 43 9.76 2.64 -14.81
C VAL A 43 10.58 2.91 -16.07
N PRO A 44 10.41 4.05 -16.79
CA PRO A 44 11.22 4.34 -17.97
C PRO A 44 12.72 4.35 -17.72
N ASN A 45 13.17 4.85 -16.57
CA ASN A 45 14.59 4.87 -16.22
C ASN A 45 15.11 3.45 -15.93
N PHE A 46 14.34 2.62 -15.22
CA PHE A 46 14.69 1.22 -15.01
C PHE A 46 14.80 0.44 -16.31
N GLU A 47 13.81 0.55 -17.20
CA GLU A 47 13.81 -0.12 -18.50
C GLU A 47 15.02 0.27 -19.36
N LYS A 48 15.32 1.58 -19.40
CA LYS A 48 16.47 2.13 -20.13
C LYS A 48 17.81 1.60 -19.59
N GLU A 49 17.94 1.46 -18.29
CA GLU A 49 19.18 1.04 -17.63
C GLU A 49 19.37 -0.48 -17.68
N SER A 50 18.32 -1.23 -17.36
CA SER A 50 18.38 -2.69 -17.24
C SER A 50 18.17 -3.44 -18.55
N GLY A 51 17.46 -2.82 -19.50
CA GLY A 51 16.96 -3.49 -20.71
C GLY A 51 15.81 -4.46 -20.43
N ILE A 52 15.21 -4.43 -19.23
CA ILE A 52 14.06 -5.24 -18.82
C ILE A 52 12.80 -4.44 -19.08
N HIS A 53 11.85 -5.01 -19.82
CA HIS A 53 10.53 -4.39 -20.04
C HIS A 53 9.61 -4.61 -18.86
N VAL A 54 8.90 -3.55 -18.41
CA VAL A 54 8.05 -3.58 -17.22
C VAL A 54 6.58 -3.51 -17.61
N GLN A 55 5.82 -4.54 -17.25
CA GLN A 55 4.36 -4.49 -17.21
C GLN A 55 3.96 -4.02 -15.80
N TYR A 56 3.36 -2.84 -15.69
CA TYR A 56 2.98 -2.25 -14.41
C TYR A 56 1.47 -2.19 -14.27
N ASP A 57 0.91 -3.08 -13.47
CA ASP A 57 -0.51 -3.14 -13.16
C ASP A 57 -0.77 -2.58 -11.77
N VAL A 58 -1.99 -2.08 -11.53
CA VAL A 58 -2.35 -1.43 -10.26
C VAL A 58 -3.58 -2.02 -9.62
N TYR A 59 -3.66 -1.86 -8.29
CA TYR A 59 -4.84 -2.18 -7.47
C TYR A 59 -5.10 -1.06 -6.46
N ASP A 60 -6.25 -1.11 -5.79
CA ASP A 60 -6.77 -0.08 -4.88
C ASP A 60 -7.01 -0.57 -3.45
N GLY A 61 -6.70 -1.84 -3.15
CA GLY A 61 -6.89 -2.41 -1.81
C GLY A 61 -6.18 -3.73 -1.60
N ASP A 62 -5.71 -3.96 -0.38
CA ASP A 62 -5.07 -5.22 0.03
C ASP A 62 -5.97 -6.44 -0.17
N GLU A 63 -7.29 -6.29 -0.01
CA GLU A 63 -8.25 -7.35 -0.24
C GLU A 63 -8.27 -7.79 -1.71
N THR A 64 -8.10 -6.85 -2.66
CA THR A 64 -7.98 -7.11 -4.09
C THR A 64 -6.69 -7.88 -4.37
N LEU A 65 -5.55 -7.43 -3.84
CA LEU A 65 -4.27 -8.13 -3.94
C LEU A 65 -4.36 -9.54 -3.32
N GLN A 66 -4.91 -9.65 -2.11
CA GLN A 66 -5.09 -10.93 -1.40
C GLN A 66 -5.92 -11.92 -2.23
N ALA A 67 -7.04 -11.49 -2.78
CA ALA A 67 -7.89 -12.33 -3.63
C ALA A 67 -7.13 -12.83 -4.86
N LYS A 68 -6.35 -11.94 -5.50
CA LYS A 68 -5.52 -12.28 -6.65
C LYS A 68 -4.44 -13.32 -6.31
N LEU A 69 -3.71 -13.12 -5.21
CA LEU A 69 -2.63 -14.02 -4.78
C LEU A 69 -3.13 -15.41 -4.38
N LEU A 70 -4.33 -15.50 -3.79
CA LEU A 70 -4.94 -16.77 -3.40
C LEU A 70 -5.36 -17.63 -4.60
N THR A 71 -5.51 -17.07 -5.81
CA THR A 71 -5.77 -17.86 -7.01
C THR A 71 -4.57 -18.67 -7.47
N GLY A 72 -3.34 -18.25 -7.07
CA GLY A 72 -2.06 -18.80 -7.55
C GLY A 72 -1.81 -18.48 -9.02
N SER A 73 -0.58 -18.69 -9.46
CA SER A 73 -0.15 -18.47 -10.86
C SER A 73 -0.58 -17.11 -11.40
N THR A 74 -0.32 -16.07 -10.60
CA THR A 74 -0.77 -14.71 -10.93
C THR A 74 -0.04 -14.08 -12.10
N GLY A 75 1.18 -14.59 -12.40
CA GLY A 75 2.07 -14.06 -13.41
C GLY A 75 2.82 -12.80 -12.98
N TYR A 76 2.64 -12.33 -11.74
CA TYR A 76 3.39 -11.19 -11.21
C TYR A 76 4.72 -11.62 -10.61
N ASP A 77 5.73 -10.75 -10.76
CA ASP A 77 7.08 -10.94 -10.24
C ASP A 77 7.31 -10.19 -8.94
N VAL A 78 6.74 -9.00 -8.81
CA VAL A 78 6.75 -8.22 -7.57
C VAL A 78 5.34 -7.73 -7.26
N VAL A 79 4.94 -7.88 -6.01
CA VAL A 79 3.72 -7.33 -5.46
C VAL A 79 4.03 -6.53 -4.19
N VAL A 80 3.14 -5.62 -3.80
CA VAL A 80 3.44 -4.67 -2.71
C VAL A 80 2.35 -4.68 -1.63
N PRO A 81 2.22 -5.79 -0.86
CA PRO A 81 1.24 -5.89 0.24
C PRO A 81 1.58 -5.00 1.41
N THR A 82 0.56 -4.59 2.16
CA THR A 82 0.73 -3.96 3.48
C THR A 82 1.14 -4.98 4.53
N SER A 83 1.90 -4.56 5.53
CA SER A 83 2.55 -5.41 6.54
C SER A 83 1.62 -6.39 7.26
N ASN A 84 0.39 -5.98 7.60
CA ASN A 84 -0.60 -6.83 8.27
C ASN A 84 -1.15 -7.96 7.36
N PHE A 85 -1.17 -7.76 6.04
CA PHE A 85 -1.50 -8.80 5.06
C PHE A 85 -0.29 -9.69 4.77
N LEU A 86 0.89 -9.09 4.57
CA LEU A 86 2.15 -9.80 4.30
C LEU A 86 2.39 -10.96 5.26
N ALA A 87 2.22 -10.74 6.57
CA ALA A 87 2.48 -11.75 7.59
C ALA A 87 1.67 -13.04 7.34
N LYS A 88 0.37 -12.93 7.03
CA LYS A 88 -0.48 -14.08 6.71
C LYS A 88 -0.15 -14.71 5.37
N GLN A 89 0.26 -13.92 4.41
CA GLN A 89 0.68 -14.40 3.10
C GLN A 89 2.00 -15.18 3.20
N ILE A 90 2.93 -14.76 4.06
CA ILE A 90 4.16 -15.52 4.38
C ILE A 90 3.80 -16.87 5.05
N GLU A 91 2.94 -16.86 6.06
CA GLU A 91 2.47 -18.08 6.73
C GLU A 91 1.81 -19.06 5.74
N ALA A 92 1.08 -18.55 4.75
CA ALA A 92 0.46 -19.32 3.68
C ALA A 92 1.43 -19.80 2.59
N GLY A 93 2.71 -19.41 2.66
CA GLY A 93 3.74 -19.81 1.70
C GLY A 93 3.59 -19.18 0.32
N ILE A 94 2.99 -17.98 0.24
CA ILE A 94 2.74 -17.24 -1.01
C ILE A 94 4.03 -16.66 -1.57
N TYR A 95 4.99 -16.30 -0.72
CA TYR A 95 6.23 -15.62 -1.12
C TYR A 95 7.45 -16.54 -1.05
N GLN A 96 8.44 -16.24 -1.88
CA GLN A 96 9.77 -16.81 -1.75
C GLN A 96 10.67 -15.91 -0.87
N LYS A 97 11.68 -16.51 -0.25
CA LYS A 97 12.70 -15.74 0.47
C LYS A 97 13.57 -14.97 -0.51
N LEU A 98 13.90 -13.75 -0.14
CA LEU A 98 14.79 -12.89 -0.93
C LEU A 98 16.25 -13.36 -0.83
N ASP A 99 16.92 -13.43 -1.96
CA ASP A 99 18.37 -13.58 -2.01
C ASP A 99 19.04 -12.23 -1.74
N LYS A 100 19.33 -11.96 -0.47
CA LYS A 100 19.92 -10.69 -0.03
C LYS A 100 21.31 -10.44 -0.61
N SER A 101 22.01 -11.46 -1.10
CA SER A 101 23.32 -11.29 -1.76
C SER A 101 23.20 -10.49 -3.08
N LYS A 102 22.02 -10.51 -3.69
CA LYS A 102 21.68 -9.75 -4.91
C LYS A 102 21.08 -8.37 -4.64
N LEU A 103 20.93 -7.99 -3.37
CA LEU A 103 20.31 -6.75 -2.92
C LEU A 103 21.30 -5.87 -2.12
N PRO A 104 22.44 -5.46 -2.69
CA PRO A 104 23.45 -4.67 -1.97
C PRO A 104 22.94 -3.35 -1.43
N ASN A 105 21.90 -2.75 -2.04
CA ASN A 105 21.34 -1.48 -1.61
C ASN A 105 20.49 -1.56 -0.33
N LEU A 106 20.17 -2.78 0.18
CA LEU A 106 19.51 -2.93 1.49
C LEU A 106 20.31 -2.33 2.66
N VAL A 107 21.61 -2.06 2.47
CA VAL A 107 22.45 -1.37 3.46
C VAL A 107 21.96 0.05 3.78
N ASN A 108 21.21 0.65 2.87
CA ASN A 108 20.67 2.02 2.98
C ASN A 108 19.44 2.10 3.90
N LEU A 109 18.77 0.97 4.18
CA LEU A 109 17.54 0.93 4.96
C LEU A 109 17.73 1.30 6.43
N ASP A 110 16.76 2.04 6.97
CA ASP A 110 16.71 2.43 8.38
C ASP A 110 16.42 1.20 9.25
N ARG A 111 17.37 0.87 10.11
CA ARG A 111 17.30 -0.30 11.00
C ARG A 111 16.17 -0.21 12.03
N SER A 112 15.75 1.00 12.40
CA SER A 112 14.63 1.19 13.35
C SER A 112 13.31 0.86 12.69
N LEU A 113 13.12 1.26 11.44
CA LEU A 113 11.93 0.89 10.66
C LEU A 113 11.91 -0.61 10.33
N LEU A 114 13.05 -1.19 9.98
CA LEU A 114 13.16 -2.65 9.76
C LEU A 114 12.79 -3.48 11.00
N LYS A 115 13.01 -2.96 12.20
CA LYS A 115 12.55 -3.63 13.44
C LYS A 115 11.03 -3.65 13.56
N LEU A 116 10.34 -2.61 13.11
CA LEU A 116 8.87 -2.56 13.07
C LEU A 116 8.32 -3.54 12.02
N VAL A 117 8.97 -3.60 10.86
CA VAL A 117 8.59 -4.55 9.78
C VAL A 117 8.81 -6.00 10.21
N ALA A 118 9.79 -6.26 11.09
CA ALA A 118 10.10 -7.61 11.56
C ALA A 118 8.95 -8.29 12.34
N ASP A 119 7.95 -7.55 12.81
CA ASP A 119 6.73 -8.12 13.38
C ASP A 119 5.89 -8.85 12.31
N ALA A 120 5.94 -8.38 11.06
CA ALA A 120 5.24 -8.99 9.93
C ALA A 120 6.13 -10.00 9.17
N ASP A 121 7.43 -9.73 9.06
CA ASP A 121 8.43 -10.58 8.38
C ASP A 121 9.63 -10.83 9.30
N PRO A 122 9.60 -11.84 10.18
CA PRO A 122 10.68 -12.14 11.11
C PRO A 122 12.04 -12.30 10.42
N GLY A 123 12.96 -11.39 10.74
CA GLY A 123 14.30 -11.32 10.13
C GLY A 123 14.31 -10.65 8.75
N ASN A 124 13.21 -10.01 8.32
CA ASN A 124 13.05 -9.33 7.02
C ASN A 124 13.54 -10.20 5.86
N GLN A 125 13.00 -11.43 5.77
CA GLN A 125 13.48 -12.44 4.84
C GLN A 125 12.72 -12.47 3.51
N TYR A 126 11.47 -11.98 3.49
CA TYR A 126 10.56 -12.14 2.37
C TYR A 126 10.24 -10.84 1.65
N ALA A 127 10.42 -9.70 2.31
CA ALA A 127 10.01 -8.42 1.74
C ALA A 127 10.97 -7.27 2.08
N VAL A 128 10.87 -6.20 1.28
CA VAL A 128 11.65 -4.96 1.41
C VAL A 128 10.67 -3.79 1.43
N PRO A 129 10.79 -2.80 2.35
CA PRO A 129 9.90 -1.67 2.41
C PRO A 129 9.89 -0.86 1.09
N TRP A 130 8.70 -0.64 0.55
CA TRP A 130 8.44 0.30 -0.54
C TRP A 130 8.22 1.70 0.01
N ALA A 131 7.24 1.85 0.90
CA ALA A 131 6.91 3.09 1.58
C ALA A 131 6.21 2.78 2.90
N TRP A 132 5.99 3.81 3.69
CA TRP A 132 5.17 3.72 4.89
C TRP A 132 4.32 4.98 5.03
N GLY A 133 3.30 4.90 5.86
CA GLY A 133 2.40 6.01 6.08
C GLY A 133 1.53 5.83 7.30
N THR A 134 0.59 6.75 7.46
CA THR A 134 -0.40 6.72 8.52
C THR A 134 -1.81 6.87 7.96
N THR A 135 -2.80 6.29 8.65
CA THR A 135 -4.21 6.50 8.36
C THR A 135 -4.76 7.58 9.27
N GLY A 136 -5.31 8.64 8.70
CA GLY A 136 -5.78 9.81 9.45
C GLY A 136 -6.82 10.63 8.69
N LEU A 137 -6.84 11.93 8.90
CA LEU A 137 -7.92 12.80 8.47
C LEU A 137 -7.42 13.83 7.45
N GLY A 138 -8.05 13.86 6.28
CA GLY A 138 -7.81 14.84 5.22
C GLY A 138 -8.93 15.86 5.10
N TYR A 139 -8.59 17.13 4.98
CA TYR A 139 -9.57 18.21 4.90
C TYR A 139 -9.26 19.26 3.86
N ASN A 140 -10.31 19.78 3.21
CA ASN A 140 -10.32 21.17 2.80
C ASN A 140 -10.51 22.04 4.06
N VAL A 141 -9.41 22.47 4.67
CA VAL A 141 -9.39 23.20 5.97
C VAL A 141 -10.23 24.48 5.88
N THR A 142 -10.13 25.19 4.76
CA THR A 142 -10.87 26.44 4.54
C THR A 142 -12.37 26.19 4.63
N ARG A 143 -12.86 25.15 3.97
CA ARG A 143 -14.28 24.82 3.90
C ARG A 143 -14.80 24.23 5.22
N VAL A 144 -14.01 23.33 5.85
CA VAL A 144 -14.37 22.74 7.15
C VAL A 144 -14.48 23.81 8.23
N LYS A 145 -13.51 24.76 8.32
CA LYS A 145 -13.58 25.87 9.26
C LYS A 145 -14.78 26.80 9.00
N LYS A 146 -15.12 27.02 7.75
CA LYS A 146 -16.33 27.80 7.39
C LYS A 146 -17.61 27.15 7.90
N ILE A 147 -17.69 25.81 7.91
CA ILE A 147 -18.88 25.05 8.30
C ILE A 147 -18.94 24.81 9.81
N LEU A 148 -17.82 24.44 10.42
CA LEU A 148 -17.75 24.02 11.84
C LEU A 148 -17.28 25.13 12.79
N GLY A 149 -16.70 26.21 12.25
CA GLY A 149 -16.03 27.25 13.04
C GLY A 149 -14.53 27.02 13.17
N ASN A 150 -13.82 28.06 13.66
CA ASN A 150 -12.35 28.00 13.81
C ASN A 150 -11.89 27.04 14.92
N ASP A 151 -12.75 26.75 15.89
CA ASP A 151 -12.48 25.87 17.04
C ASP A 151 -12.82 24.39 16.74
N ALA A 152 -13.06 24.05 15.46
CA ALA A 152 -13.30 22.67 15.07
C ALA A 152 -12.10 21.77 15.45
N PRO A 153 -12.34 20.58 16.02
CA PRO A 153 -11.29 19.69 16.51
C PRO A 153 -10.64 18.91 15.33
N LEU A 154 -9.89 19.61 14.48
CA LEU A 154 -9.33 19.04 13.23
C LEU A 154 -8.33 17.90 13.47
N ASP A 155 -7.72 17.87 14.64
CA ASP A 155 -6.74 16.87 15.07
C ASP A 155 -7.33 15.81 16.02
N SER A 156 -8.63 15.63 16.01
CA SER A 156 -9.34 14.66 16.86
C SER A 156 -10.21 13.71 16.03
N TRP A 157 -10.25 12.44 16.41
CA TRP A 157 -11.18 11.45 15.88
C TRP A 157 -12.65 11.83 16.11
N ASP A 158 -12.93 12.72 17.05
CA ASP A 158 -14.28 13.23 17.33
C ASP A 158 -14.96 13.80 16.08
N ILE A 159 -14.20 14.44 15.21
CA ILE A 159 -14.76 15.05 13.98
C ILE A 159 -15.36 14.01 13.03
N LEU A 160 -14.80 12.77 13.03
CA LEU A 160 -15.32 11.64 12.28
C LEU A 160 -16.48 10.96 13.00
N PHE A 161 -16.33 10.69 14.30
CA PHE A 161 -17.24 9.78 15.01
C PHE A 161 -18.40 10.46 15.71
N LYS A 162 -18.34 11.79 15.93
CA LYS A 162 -19.45 12.54 16.52
C LYS A 162 -20.39 13.09 15.45
N PRO A 163 -21.68 12.65 15.43
CA PRO A 163 -22.67 13.12 14.45
C PRO A 163 -22.81 14.65 14.40
N GLU A 164 -22.57 15.35 15.51
CA GLU A 164 -22.64 16.81 15.60
C GLU A 164 -21.67 17.56 14.66
N TYR A 165 -20.54 16.93 14.31
CA TYR A 165 -19.58 17.45 13.34
C TYR A 165 -19.84 16.89 11.95
N LEU A 166 -19.88 15.57 11.81
CA LEU A 166 -19.91 14.91 10.52
C LEU A 166 -21.21 15.20 9.72
N SER A 167 -22.35 15.37 10.45
CA SER A 167 -23.63 15.73 9.81
C SER A 167 -23.58 17.06 9.09
N LYS A 168 -22.86 18.05 9.62
CA LYS A 168 -22.67 19.36 8.99
C LYS A 168 -21.76 19.27 7.77
N LEU A 169 -20.74 18.42 7.81
CA LEU A 169 -19.80 18.19 6.71
C LEU A 169 -20.42 17.40 5.54
N LYS A 170 -21.53 16.69 5.77
CA LYS A 170 -22.23 15.98 4.69
C LYS A 170 -22.52 16.87 3.47
N SER A 171 -22.86 18.13 3.70
CA SER A 171 -23.21 19.09 2.63
C SER A 171 -22.03 19.44 1.71
N CYS A 172 -20.80 19.23 2.16
CA CYS A 172 -19.59 19.47 1.37
C CYS A 172 -18.89 18.20 0.92
N GLY A 173 -19.43 17.02 1.23
CA GLY A 173 -18.88 15.74 0.84
C GLY A 173 -17.93 15.14 1.88
N VAL A 174 -18.26 13.89 2.29
CA VAL A 174 -17.51 13.08 3.24
C VAL A 174 -17.13 11.77 2.59
N SER A 175 -15.85 11.51 2.44
CA SER A 175 -15.30 10.25 1.94
C SER A 175 -14.71 9.42 3.07
N ILE A 176 -14.98 8.13 3.05
CA ILE A 176 -14.34 7.16 3.94
C ILE A 176 -13.59 6.15 3.07
N LEU A 177 -12.39 5.76 3.49
CA LEU A 177 -11.61 4.73 2.82
C LEU A 177 -12.44 3.46 2.62
N ASP A 178 -12.44 2.91 1.41
CA ASP A 178 -12.95 1.56 1.16
C ASP A 178 -11.89 0.51 1.54
N ALA A 179 -11.44 0.59 2.79
CA ALA A 179 -10.42 -0.24 3.40
C ALA A 179 -10.90 -0.69 4.80
N PRO A 180 -11.63 -1.81 4.88
CA PRO A 180 -12.26 -2.25 6.13
C PRO A 180 -11.27 -2.42 7.27
N SER A 181 -10.06 -2.91 7.00
CA SER A 181 -9.01 -3.07 8.02
C SER A 181 -8.67 -1.76 8.74
N ASP A 182 -8.46 -0.69 7.97
CA ASP A 182 -8.17 0.65 8.51
C ASP A 182 -9.37 1.21 9.26
N VAL A 183 -10.56 1.15 8.66
CA VAL A 183 -11.77 1.76 9.22
C VAL A 183 -12.17 1.11 10.54
N PHE A 184 -12.13 -0.24 10.61
CA PHE A 184 -12.43 -0.94 11.87
C PHE A 184 -11.35 -0.69 12.91
N ALA A 185 -10.07 -0.69 12.56
CA ALA A 185 -8.99 -0.43 13.50
C ALA A 185 -9.08 0.97 14.12
N VAL A 186 -9.31 2.00 13.29
CA VAL A 186 -9.52 3.38 13.74
C VAL A 186 -10.75 3.48 14.65
N THR A 187 -11.84 2.78 14.31
CA THR A 187 -13.06 2.78 15.10
C THR A 187 -12.86 2.08 16.45
N LEU A 188 -12.19 0.94 16.47
CA LEU A 188 -11.83 0.23 17.70
C LEU A 188 -10.96 1.10 18.60
N HIS A 189 -9.94 1.75 18.03
CA HIS A 189 -9.09 2.70 18.75
C HIS A 189 -9.90 3.84 19.38
N TYR A 190 -10.78 4.46 18.61
CA TYR A 190 -11.68 5.51 19.09
C TYR A 190 -12.57 5.06 20.25
N LEU A 191 -13.01 3.79 20.24
CA LEU A 191 -13.80 3.19 21.31
C LEU A 191 -12.95 2.75 22.52
N GLY A 192 -11.64 3.01 22.53
CA GLY A 192 -10.71 2.58 23.59
C GLY A 192 -10.49 1.07 23.63
N ARG A 193 -10.63 0.39 22.46
CA ARG A 193 -10.41 -1.05 22.31
C ARG A 193 -9.10 -1.30 21.58
N ASP A 194 -8.60 -2.54 21.65
CA ASP A 194 -7.42 -2.93 20.86
C ASP A 194 -7.76 -2.82 19.36
N PRO A 195 -7.02 -2.00 18.58
CA PRO A 195 -7.21 -1.89 17.13
C PRO A 195 -7.10 -3.21 16.37
N SER A 196 -6.39 -4.19 16.94
CA SER A 196 -6.21 -5.54 16.39
C SER A 196 -6.97 -6.60 17.22
N SER A 197 -8.10 -6.22 17.82
CA SER A 197 -8.89 -7.14 18.64
C SER A 197 -9.26 -8.41 17.89
N VAL A 198 -9.22 -9.53 18.60
CA VAL A 198 -9.72 -10.82 18.10
C VAL A 198 -11.09 -11.20 18.68
N ASN A 199 -11.71 -10.28 19.42
CA ASN A 199 -13.02 -10.47 20.03
C ASN A 199 -14.14 -10.03 19.06
N PRO A 200 -15.03 -10.91 18.60
CA PRO A 200 -16.14 -10.55 17.71
C PRO A 200 -17.05 -9.44 18.24
N ALA A 201 -17.24 -9.34 19.56
CA ALA A 201 -18.09 -8.31 20.17
C ALA A 201 -17.52 -6.89 19.99
N ASP A 202 -16.19 -6.76 19.85
CA ASP A 202 -15.54 -5.48 19.58
C ASP A 202 -15.87 -4.99 18.17
N TYR A 203 -15.87 -5.89 17.20
CA TYR A 203 -16.25 -5.58 15.80
C TYR A 203 -17.73 -5.20 15.68
N GLN A 204 -18.61 -5.86 16.46
CA GLN A 204 -20.01 -5.46 16.50
C GLN A 204 -20.14 -4.04 17.08
N ALA A 205 -19.43 -3.71 18.17
CA ALA A 205 -19.45 -2.37 18.75
C ALA A 205 -18.89 -1.31 17.78
N ALA A 206 -17.83 -1.65 17.03
CA ALA A 206 -17.28 -0.77 15.99
C ALA A 206 -18.30 -0.56 14.86
N TYR A 207 -18.95 -1.62 14.40
CA TYR A 207 -20.02 -1.53 13.41
C TYR A 207 -21.17 -0.62 13.88
N ASP A 208 -21.62 -0.76 15.14
CA ASP A 208 -22.68 0.06 15.70
C ASP A 208 -22.29 1.54 15.80
N ALA A 209 -21.01 1.83 16.05
CA ALA A 209 -20.48 3.20 16.02
C ALA A 209 -20.46 3.76 14.58
N LEU A 210 -19.96 2.98 13.62
CA LEU A 210 -19.94 3.34 12.21
C LEU A 210 -21.36 3.54 11.64
N LYS A 211 -22.31 2.72 12.04
CA LYS A 211 -23.72 2.84 11.64
C LYS A 211 -24.32 4.19 12.04
N LYS A 212 -23.94 4.77 13.18
CA LYS A 212 -24.41 6.09 13.62
C LYS A 212 -23.97 7.22 12.70
N ILE A 213 -22.80 7.10 12.09
CA ILE A 213 -22.25 8.11 11.18
C ILE A 213 -22.54 7.80 9.71
N ARG A 214 -22.95 6.58 9.37
CA ARG A 214 -23.25 6.15 8.00
C ARG A 214 -24.13 7.11 7.19
N PRO A 215 -25.23 7.72 7.76
CA PRO A 215 -26.07 8.65 7.04
C PRO A 215 -25.35 9.92 6.54
N TYR A 216 -24.18 10.22 7.07
CA TYR A 216 -23.41 11.43 6.76
C TYR A 216 -22.25 11.15 5.78
N ILE A 217 -21.95 9.88 5.51
CA ILE A 217 -20.94 9.46 4.55
C ILE A 217 -21.52 9.55 3.15
N THR A 218 -20.87 10.30 2.25
CA THR A 218 -21.30 10.48 0.87
C THR A 218 -20.74 9.41 -0.05
N GLN A 219 -19.52 8.92 0.25
CA GLN A 219 -18.88 7.87 -0.54
C GLN A 219 -17.91 7.01 0.27
N PHE A 220 -17.70 5.78 -0.20
CA PHE A 220 -16.59 4.92 0.19
C PHE A 220 -15.66 4.81 -1.00
N ASN A 221 -14.39 5.17 -0.84
CA ASN A 221 -13.45 5.24 -1.94
C ASN A 221 -12.01 5.10 -1.45
N ALA A 222 -11.15 4.43 -2.23
CA ALA A 222 -9.74 4.21 -1.88
C ALA A 222 -8.75 4.98 -2.77
N THR A 223 -9.20 5.65 -3.83
CA THR A 223 -8.30 6.32 -4.81
C THR A 223 -8.81 7.67 -5.28
N SER A 224 -10.07 7.77 -5.77
CA SER A 224 -10.56 9.00 -6.40
C SER A 224 -10.69 10.16 -5.43
N TYR A 225 -10.81 9.91 -4.11
CA TYR A 225 -10.90 10.96 -3.11
C TYR A 225 -9.72 11.94 -3.12
N ILE A 226 -8.55 11.54 -3.67
CA ILE A 226 -7.40 12.42 -3.87
C ILE A 226 -7.79 13.59 -4.80
N ASN A 227 -8.39 13.26 -5.95
CA ASN A 227 -8.84 14.26 -6.90
C ASN A 227 -10.08 15.02 -6.39
N ASP A 228 -10.97 14.33 -5.68
CA ASP A 228 -12.18 14.93 -5.10
C ASP A 228 -11.82 16.00 -4.05
N LEU A 229 -10.80 15.75 -3.19
CA LEU A 229 -10.25 16.74 -2.26
C LEU A 229 -9.53 17.88 -3.00
N ALA A 230 -8.72 17.54 -4.01
CA ALA A 230 -8.01 18.53 -4.81
C ALA A 230 -8.95 19.41 -5.63
N GLY A 231 -10.11 18.89 -6.05
CA GLY A 231 -11.15 19.57 -6.84
C GLY A 231 -12.15 20.39 -6.00
N ASP A 232 -12.24 20.15 -4.68
CA ASP A 232 -13.27 20.65 -3.75
C ASP A 232 -14.64 19.96 -3.94
N ASP A 233 -14.66 18.75 -4.53
CA ASP A 233 -15.87 17.92 -4.63
C ASP A 233 -16.24 17.30 -3.29
N ILE A 234 -15.23 17.05 -2.43
CA ILE A 234 -15.39 16.69 -1.03
C ILE A 234 -14.54 17.62 -0.14
N CYS A 235 -14.95 17.76 1.12
CA CYS A 235 -14.21 18.58 2.09
C CYS A 235 -13.57 17.79 3.23
N PHE A 236 -13.91 16.52 3.38
CA PHE A 236 -13.46 15.64 4.45
C PHE A 236 -13.19 14.23 3.92
N ALA A 237 -12.10 13.63 4.37
CA ALA A 237 -11.80 12.23 4.10
C ALA A 237 -11.14 11.55 5.31
N LEU A 238 -11.58 10.33 5.66
CA LEU A 238 -10.68 9.37 6.28
C LEU A 238 -9.76 8.85 5.18
N SER A 239 -8.44 8.97 5.36
CA SER A 239 -7.49 8.93 4.25
C SER A 239 -6.11 8.44 4.67
N TRP A 240 -5.27 8.14 3.70
CA TRP A 240 -3.85 7.90 3.89
C TRP A 240 -3.05 9.20 3.73
N SER A 241 -1.92 9.29 4.46
CA SER A 241 -1.16 10.55 4.61
C SER A 241 -0.64 11.12 3.29
N GLY A 242 0.01 10.31 2.45
CA GLY A 242 0.59 10.77 1.19
C GLY A 242 -0.47 11.21 0.19
N ASP A 243 -1.63 10.55 0.17
CA ASP A 243 -2.72 10.87 -0.73
C ASP A 243 -3.26 12.29 -0.50
N VAL A 244 -3.41 12.69 0.77
CA VAL A 244 -3.84 14.06 1.08
C VAL A 244 -2.76 15.06 0.75
N SER A 245 -1.48 14.70 0.90
CA SER A 245 -0.36 15.52 0.46
C SER A 245 -0.34 15.68 -1.06
N MET A 246 -0.65 14.62 -1.82
CA MET A 246 -0.85 14.70 -3.28
C MET A 246 -2.05 15.59 -3.63
N ALA A 247 -3.17 15.44 -2.93
CA ALA A 247 -4.36 16.29 -3.14
C ALA A 247 -4.02 17.77 -2.89
N SER A 248 -3.29 18.06 -1.80
CA SER A 248 -2.80 19.39 -1.48
C SER A 248 -1.90 19.97 -2.58
N HIS A 249 -1.00 19.14 -3.11
CA HIS A 249 -0.10 19.54 -4.19
C HIS A 249 -0.89 19.82 -5.48
N ARG A 250 -1.79 18.92 -5.90
CA ARG A 250 -2.67 19.09 -7.08
C ARG A 250 -3.52 20.36 -6.96
N ALA A 251 -4.08 20.65 -5.78
CA ALA A 251 -4.86 21.86 -5.54
C ALA A 251 -4.00 23.14 -5.72
N ARG A 252 -2.78 23.15 -5.21
CA ARG A 252 -1.83 24.28 -5.38
C ARG A 252 -1.42 24.47 -6.84
N GLU A 253 -1.10 23.39 -7.56
CA GLU A 253 -0.76 23.46 -9.00
C GLU A 253 -1.94 24.01 -9.83
N ALA A 254 -3.18 23.66 -9.45
CA ALA A 254 -4.39 24.18 -10.05
C ALA A 254 -4.78 25.61 -9.57
N ASN A 255 -3.90 26.27 -8.79
CA ASN A 255 -4.11 27.61 -8.24
C ASN A 255 -5.44 27.75 -7.46
N LYS A 256 -5.84 26.72 -6.73
CA LYS A 256 -7.04 26.78 -5.89
C LYS A 256 -6.82 27.69 -4.68
N SER A 257 -7.88 28.40 -4.26
CA SER A 257 -7.85 29.39 -3.16
C SER A 257 -8.05 28.77 -1.76
N TYR A 258 -8.23 27.46 -1.66
CA TYR A 258 -8.41 26.76 -0.40
C TYR A 258 -7.19 25.91 -0.04
N GLU A 259 -7.10 25.51 1.21
CA GLU A 259 -6.01 24.71 1.75
C GLU A 259 -6.47 23.28 2.05
N VAL A 260 -5.80 22.28 1.47
CA VAL A 260 -5.97 20.86 1.80
C VAL A 260 -4.85 20.45 2.75
N LYS A 261 -5.19 19.83 3.88
CA LYS A 261 -4.23 19.35 4.88
C LYS A 261 -4.60 17.97 5.41
N TYR A 262 -3.57 17.23 5.77
CA TYR A 262 -3.65 15.98 6.52
C TYR A 262 -3.41 16.24 8.01
N PHE A 263 -4.07 15.45 8.85
CA PHE A 263 -3.88 15.45 10.31
C PHE A 263 -3.75 14.03 10.83
N ILE A 264 -2.72 13.79 11.63
CA ILE A 264 -2.64 12.61 12.50
C ILE A 264 -3.40 12.96 13.77
N PRO A 265 -4.52 12.29 14.08
CA PRO A 265 -5.33 12.65 15.26
C PRO A 265 -4.59 12.43 16.57
N GLN A 266 -4.85 13.32 17.54
CA GLN A 266 -4.35 13.15 18.90
C GLN A 266 -4.82 11.82 19.49
N GLY A 267 -3.96 11.19 20.29
CA GLY A 267 -4.24 9.87 20.90
C GLY A 267 -3.80 8.69 20.05
N GLY A 268 -3.34 8.93 18.79
CA GLY A 268 -2.75 7.91 17.94
C GLY A 268 -3.55 7.57 16.68
N ALA A 269 -2.86 6.93 15.76
CA ALA A 269 -3.37 6.53 14.46
C ALA A 269 -2.65 5.26 13.97
N PRO A 270 -3.21 4.51 13.00
CA PRO A 270 -2.49 3.42 12.36
C PRO A 270 -1.22 3.94 11.66
N ILE A 271 -0.11 3.22 11.84
CA ILE A 271 1.05 3.26 10.97
C ILE A 271 1.14 1.94 10.22
N TRP A 272 1.47 1.99 8.96
CA TRP A 272 1.58 0.81 8.11
C TRP A 272 2.81 0.91 7.20
N PHE A 273 3.25 -0.25 6.71
CA PHE A 273 4.34 -0.40 5.77
C PHE A 273 3.86 -1.20 4.58
N ASP A 274 4.12 -0.69 3.38
CA ASP A 274 3.96 -1.42 2.14
C ASP A 274 5.30 -1.99 1.72
N LEU A 275 5.32 -3.27 1.33
CA LEU A 275 6.54 -4.02 1.19
C LEU A 275 6.59 -4.77 -0.14
N MET A 276 7.67 -4.58 -0.89
CA MET A 276 7.94 -5.36 -2.10
C MET A 276 8.23 -6.80 -1.73
N ALA A 277 7.44 -7.73 -2.26
CA ALA A 277 7.62 -9.16 -2.07
C ALA A 277 7.54 -9.90 -3.41
N ILE A 278 8.24 -11.02 -3.53
CA ILE A 278 8.29 -11.84 -4.74
C ILE A 278 7.40 -13.06 -4.53
N PRO A 279 6.31 -13.24 -5.31
CA PRO A 279 5.50 -14.45 -5.25
C PRO A 279 6.36 -15.70 -5.48
N LYS A 280 5.96 -16.82 -4.85
CA LYS A 280 6.71 -18.08 -4.94
C LYS A 280 6.79 -18.61 -6.38
N ASP A 281 5.76 -18.32 -7.16
CA ASP A 281 5.58 -18.73 -8.55
C ASP A 281 5.87 -17.60 -9.55
N ALA A 282 6.62 -16.56 -9.12
CA ALA A 282 7.04 -15.46 -9.98
C ALA A 282 7.80 -15.99 -11.20
N PRO A 283 7.39 -15.63 -12.43
CA PRO A 283 8.04 -16.13 -13.65
C PRO A 283 9.46 -15.58 -13.86
N HIS A 284 9.77 -14.37 -13.36
CA HIS A 284 11.04 -13.67 -13.58
C HIS A 284 11.69 -13.21 -12.25
N PRO A 285 12.08 -14.12 -11.33
CA PRO A 285 12.56 -13.75 -9.99
C PRO A 285 13.88 -12.95 -10.02
N GLU A 286 14.73 -13.15 -11.03
CA GLU A 286 15.96 -12.36 -11.18
C GLU A 286 15.65 -10.91 -11.57
N ALA A 287 14.70 -10.67 -12.48
CA ALA A 287 14.25 -9.34 -12.83
C ALA A 287 13.58 -8.64 -11.61
N ALA A 288 12.84 -9.40 -10.80
CA ALA A 288 12.26 -8.92 -9.55
C ALA A 288 13.32 -8.43 -8.56
N LEU A 289 14.40 -9.20 -8.35
CA LEU A 289 15.52 -8.79 -7.50
C LEU A 289 16.25 -7.56 -8.05
N ASN A 290 16.43 -7.47 -9.38
CA ASN A 290 17.00 -6.28 -10.01
C ASN A 290 16.14 -5.03 -9.76
N TRP A 291 14.81 -5.16 -9.87
CA TRP A 291 13.88 -4.08 -9.58
C TRP A 291 13.97 -3.63 -8.11
N ILE A 292 13.87 -4.57 -7.16
CA ILE A 292 13.96 -4.26 -5.74
C ILE A 292 15.27 -3.53 -5.43
N ASN A 293 16.40 -4.04 -5.94
CA ASN A 293 17.69 -3.40 -5.73
C ASN A 293 17.81 -2.01 -6.40
N TYR A 294 17.14 -1.80 -7.54
CA TYR A 294 17.08 -0.51 -8.22
C TYR A 294 16.28 0.50 -7.40
N ILE A 295 15.12 0.12 -6.88
CA ILE A 295 14.28 0.97 -6.03
C ILE A 295 15.03 1.41 -4.76
N GLU A 296 15.82 0.53 -4.16
CA GLU A 296 16.61 0.79 -2.95
C GLU A 296 17.88 1.66 -3.21
N ARG A 297 18.00 2.27 -4.38
CA ARG A 297 18.97 3.35 -4.60
C ARG A 297 18.44 4.63 -3.98
N PRO A 298 19.22 5.33 -3.16
CA PRO A 298 18.76 6.50 -2.42
C PRO A 298 18.09 7.58 -3.28
N GLU A 299 18.64 7.88 -4.45
CA GLU A 299 18.10 8.88 -5.38
C GLU A 299 16.80 8.42 -6.05
N VAL A 300 16.66 7.12 -6.35
CA VAL A 300 15.45 6.54 -6.94
C VAL A 300 14.32 6.54 -5.93
N HIS A 301 14.59 6.04 -4.73
CA HIS A 301 13.59 5.97 -3.65
C HIS A 301 13.12 7.36 -3.22
N ALA A 302 14.05 8.32 -3.10
CA ALA A 302 13.71 9.72 -2.85
C ALA A 302 12.86 10.33 -3.98
N GLY A 303 13.15 9.98 -5.24
CA GLY A 303 12.35 10.39 -6.40
C GLY A 303 10.88 9.96 -6.27
N ILE A 304 10.64 8.72 -5.81
CA ILE A 304 9.30 8.21 -5.53
C ILE A 304 8.66 9.01 -4.39
N THR A 305 9.34 9.16 -3.24
CA THR A 305 8.84 9.98 -2.12
C THR A 305 8.49 11.40 -2.56
N ASN A 306 9.31 12.02 -3.39
CA ASN A 306 9.08 13.37 -3.91
C ASN A 306 7.85 13.46 -4.84
N ALA A 307 7.45 12.35 -5.46
CA ALA A 307 6.29 12.30 -6.34
C ALA A 307 5.01 11.97 -5.59
N VAL A 308 5.05 11.01 -4.64
CA VAL A 308 3.86 10.46 -3.99
C VAL A 308 3.70 10.88 -2.53
N PHE A 309 4.65 11.64 -1.97
CA PHE A 309 4.61 12.19 -0.61
C PHE A 309 4.52 11.14 0.51
N TYR A 310 4.79 9.89 0.23
CA TYR A 310 4.97 8.86 1.25
C TYR A 310 6.45 8.72 1.60
N PRO A 311 6.80 8.64 2.90
CA PRO A 311 8.17 8.40 3.32
C PRO A 311 8.60 6.99 2.94
N ASN A 312 9.85 6.86 2.50
CA ASN A 312 10.51 5.58 2.30
C ASN A 312 11.29 5.16 3.56
N ALA A 313 11.75 3.92 3.58
CA ALA A 313 12.56 3.39 4.68
C ALA A 313 14.08 3.51 4.43
N ASP A 314 14.52 4.13 3.34
CA ASP A 314 15.93 4.34 3.04
C ASP A 314 16.45 5.58 3.76
N ALA A 315 17.31 5.37 4.78
CA ALA A 315 17.91 6.45 5.54
C ALA A 315 18.83 7.32 4.69
N ALA A 316 19.49 6.75 3.67
CA ALA A 316 20.38 7.47 2.78
C ALA A 316 19.63 8.33 1.74
N ALA A 317 18.35 8.02 1.49
CA ALA A 317 17.48 8.77 0.57
C ALA A 317 17.12 10.16 1.10
N ARG A 318 17.14 10.38 2.43
CA ARG A 318 16.71 11.66 3.04
C ARG A 318 17.38 12.90 2.44
N LYS A 319 18.65 12.81 2.05
CA LYS A 319 19.41 13.94 1.43
C LYS A 319 18.92 14.32 0.04
N PHE A 320 18.14 13.46 -0.61
CA PHE A 320 17.56 13.69 -1.93
C PHE A 320 16.04 14.01 -1.87
N VAL A 321 15.42 13.82 -0.70
CA VAL A 321 14.02 14.24 -0.48
C VAL A 321 13.96 15.77 -0.40
N ARG A 322 12.98 16.35 -1.08
CA ARG A 322 12.77 17.80 -1.09
C ARG A 322 12.54 18.33 0.33
N PRO A 323 13.16 19.49 0.69
CA PRO A 323 13.09 20.02 2.06
C PRO A 323 11.65 20.21 2.58
N GLU A 324 10.72 20.63 1.72
CA GLU A 324 9.33 20.85 2.09
C GLU A 324 8.59 19.55 2.45
N ILE A 325 9.03 18.39 1.91
CA ILE A 325 8.50 17.07 2.25
C ILE A 325 9.20 16.52 3.49
N LEU A 326 10.54 16.64 3.53
CA LEU A 326 11.34 16.14 4.64
C LEU A 326 10.98 16.80 5.98
N ASN A 327 10.62 18.10 5.93
CA ASN A 327 10.25 18.89 7.10
C ASN A 327 8.74 18.90 7.39
N ASP A 328 7.93 18.20 6.60
CA ASP A 328 6.49 18.07 6.85
C ASP A 328 6.25 17.03 7.96
N PRO A 329 5.72 17.42 9.14
CA PRO A 329 5.49 16.50 10.26
C PRO A 329 4.36 15.51 9.99
N THR A 330 3.63 15.65 8.90
CA THR A 330 2.60 14.69 8.49
C THR A 330 3.16 13.60 7.59
N VAL A 331 4.29 13.86 6.92
CA VAL A 331 5.07 12.89 6.14
C VAL A 331 6.14 12.23 7.02
N TYR A 332 6.92 13.02 7.73
CA TYR A 332 7.95 12.56 8.67
C TYR A 332 7.59 13.01 10.10
N PRO A 333 6.69 12.27 10.79
CA PRO A 333 6.23 12.64 12.12
C PRO A 333 7.39 12.68 13.13
N PRO A 334 7.36 13.65 14.07
CA PRO A 334 8.34 13.70 15.14
C PRO A 334 8.19 12.49 16.08
N GLU A 335 9.24 12.16 16.83
CA GLU A 335 9.28 10.98 17.71
C GLU A 335 8.12 10.94 18.72
N SER A 336 7.68 12.11 19.20
CA SER A 336 6.53 12.22 20.11
C SER A 336 5.23 11.71 19.49
N VAL A 337 5.02 11.94 18.19
CA VAL A 337 3.87 11.43 17.44
C VAL A 337 4.07 9.96 17.09
N LEU A 338 5.28 9.57 16.63
CA LEU A 338 5.58 8.17 16.30
C LEU A 338 5.29 7.22 17.46
N LYS A 339 5.52 7.64 18.71
CA LYS A 339 5.21 6.86 19.93
C LYS A 339 3.72 6.63 20.18
N THR A 340 2.84 7.40 19.56
CA THR A 340 1.39 7.24 19.69
C THR A 340 0.79 6.38 18.57
N LEU A 341 1.58 6.13 17.52
CA LEU A 341 1.13 5.32 16.40
C LEU A 341 1.12 3.82 16.76
N PHE A 342 0.24 3.07 16.12
CA PHE A 342 0.13 1.64 16.33
C PHE A 342 0.10 0.87 15.01
N LEU A 343 0.81 -0.26 14.97
CA LEU A 343 0.80 -1.21 13.87
C LEU A 343 -0.44 -2.10 13.96
N LEU A 344 -1.05 -2.39 12.83
CA LEU A 344 -2.11 -3.39 12.74
C LEU A 344 -1.48 -4.79 12.75
N LYS A 345 -2.00 -5.65 13.63
CA LYS A 345 -1.59 -7.06 13.68
C LYS A 345 -2.43 -7.91 12.71
N PRO A 346 -1.86 -8.99 12.19
CA PRO A 346 -2.60 -9.94 11.36
C PRO A 346 -3.79 -10.53 12.13
N LEU A 347 -4.98 -10.45 11.56
CA LEU A 347 -6.20 -10.96 12.18
C LEU A 347 -6.47 -12.44 11.78
N PRO A 348 -7.07 -13.24 12.70
CA PRO A 348 -7.55 -14.57 12.35
C PRO A 348 -8.59 -14.54 11.23
N ALA A 349 -8.61 -15.57 10.38
CA ALA A 349 -9.53 -15.64 9.24
C ALA A 349 -11.02 -15.49 9.62
N GLN A 350 -11.40 -15.94 10.83
CA GLN A 350 -12.77 -15.78 11.34
C GLN A 350 -13.11 -14.29 11.54
N ILE A 351 -12.17 -13.51 12.10
CA ILE A 351 -12.35 -12.07 12.34
C ILE A 351 -12.37 -11.32 11.02
N LYS A 352 -11.46 -11.65 10.09
CA LYS A 352 -11.46 -11.03 8.74
C LYS A 352 -12.78 -11.29 7.99
N ARG A 353 -13.36 -12.48 8.10
CA ARG A 353 -14.69 -12.77 7.52
C ARG A 353 -15.81 -11.97 8.20
N LEU A 354 -15.74 -11.79 9.52
CA LEU A 354 -16.70 -10.97 10.26
C LEU A 354 -16.60 -9.51 9.83
N GLU A 355 -15.38 -8.96 9.80
CA GLU A 355 -15.07 -7.60 9.36
C GLU A 355 -15.62 -7.34 7.95
N GLY A 356 -15.30 -8.18 6.97
CA GLY A 356 -15.79 -8.05 5.59
C GLY A 356 -17.31 -8.11 5.48
N ARG A 357 -17.98 -8.97 6.26
CA ARG A 357 -19.45 -9.04 6.31
C ARG A 357 -20.07 -7.76 6.88
N LEU A 358 -19.56 -7.27 8.02
CA LEU A 358 -20.03 -6.04 8.64
C LEU A 358 -19.77 -4.82 7.74
N TRP A 359 -18.63 -4.80 7.04
CA TRP A 359 -18.30 -3.78 6.06
C TRP A 359 -19.30 -3.74 4.89
N ALA A 360 -19.60 -4.91 4.32
CA ALA A 360 -20.59 -5.01 3.24
C ALA A 360 -21.98 -4.53 3.69
N GLN A 361 -22.39 -4.89 4.91
CA GLN A 361 -23.64 -4.40 5.51
C GLN A 361 -23.63 -2.88 5.69
N LEU A 362 -22.53 -2.31 6.20
CA LEU A 362 -22.41 -0.85 6.39
C LEU A 362 -22.55 -0.10 5.06
N LYS A 363 -21.87 -0.57 4.01
CA LYS A 363 -21.92 0.07 2.69
C LYS A 363 -23.30 0.00 2.06
N SER A 364 -24.02 -1.11 2.21
CA SER A 364 -25.38 -1.27 1.67
C SER A 364 -26.46 -0.46 2.40
N GLY A 365 -26.10 0.20 3.50
CA GLY A 365 -27.05 1.01 4.29
C GLY A 365 -27.77 0.22 5.38
N GLY A 366 -27.36 -1.01 5.63
CA GLY A 366 -27.53 -1.99 6.64
C GLY A 366 -28.74 -2.26 7.38
#